data_e3ebd6ce50db92167d5ea7034005b301
#
_entry.id   e3ebd6ce50db92167d5ea7034005b301
#
_cell.length_a   1.000
_cell.length_b   1.000
_cell.length_c   1.000
_cell.angle_alpha   90.00
_cell.angle_beta   90.00
_cell.angle_gamma   90.00
#
_symmetry.space_group_name_H-M   'P 1'
#
loop_
_entity.id
_entity.type
_entity.pdbx_description
1 polymer ?
#
loop_
_entity_poly.entity_id
_entity_poly.type
_entity_poly.pdbx_seq_one_letter_code
_entity_poly.pdbx_strand_id
1 'polypeptide(L)' 'MNIGDLVTIRNHPEHVGIITDLANPVDEHDYGWIAVLWFNNDEGFSEFKIPLSSAAHIEVIK' A
#
# COMPACT_ATOMS: atom_id res chain seq x y z
N MET A 1 -7.62 2.33 5.50
CA MET A 1 -6.26 2.81 5.21
C MET A 1 -6.29 4.29 4.88
N ASN A 2 -5.33 5.03 5.38
CA ASN A 2 -5.24 6.47 5.16
C ASN A 2 -3.83 6.85 4.72
N ILE A 3 -3.70 8.00 4.04
CA ILE A 3 -2.39 8.54 3.69
C ILE A 3 -1.60 8.77 4.99
N GLY A 4 -0.36 8.31 4.99
CA GLY A 4 0.52 8.38 6.17
C GLY A 4 0.53 7.12 7.02
N ASP A 5 -0.35 6.17 6.77
CA ASP A 5 -0.35 4.91 7.50
C ASP A 5 0.87 4.07 7.11
N LEU A 6 1.49 3.45 8.12
CA LEU A 6 2.52 2.45 7.89
C LEU A 6 1.86 1.12 7.60
N VAL A 7 2.38 0.41 6.61
CA VAL A 7 1.82 -0.87 6.18
C VAL A 7 2.91 -1.92 6.02
N THR A 8 2.49 -3.16 6.06
CA THR A 8 3.36 -4.31 5.81
C THR A 8 2.61 -5.30 4.93
N ILE A 9 3.32 -6.28 4.40
CA ILE A 9 2.71 -7.37 3.63
C ILE A 9 2.47 -8.54 4.57
N ARG A 10 1.25 -9.09 4.53
CA ARG A 10 0.91 -10.29 5.30
C ARG A 10 1.90 -11.40 4.95
N ASN A 11 2.41 -12.11 5.94
CA ASN A 11 3.42 -13.16 5.82
C ASN A 11 4.82 -12.67 5.45
N HIS A 12 5.00 -11.35 5.23
CA HIS A 12 6.30 -10.76 4.94
C HIS A 12 6.49 -9.48 5.76
N PRO A 13 6.58 -9.59 7.10
CA PRO A 13 6.66 -8.40 7.97
C PRO A 13 7.94 -7.59 7.79
N GLU A 14 8.93 -8.12 7.12
CA GLU A 14 10.15 -7.40 6.77
C GLU A 14 9.94 -6.31 5.71
N HIS A 15 8.83 -6.40 4.96
CA HIS A 15 8.48 -5.36 3.99
C HIS A 15 7.61 -4.32 4.68
N VAL A 16 8.13 -3.11 4.80
CA VAL A 16 7.44 -1.99 5.44
C VAL A 16 7.35 -0.83 4.45
N GLY A 17 6.20 -0.20 4.39
CA GLY A 17 6.00 0.95 3.54
C GLY A 17 5.08 1.97 4.19
N ILE A 18 4.89 3.09 3.51
CA ILE A 18 3.97 4.14 3.93
C ILE A 18 3.03 4.49 2.79
N ILE A 19 1.76 4.65 3.08
CA ILE A 19 0.78 5.07 2.08
C ILE A 19 1.00 6.54 1.76
N THR A 20 1.32 6.83 0.50
CA THR A 20 1.59 8.20 0.05
C THR A 20 0.40 8.82 -0.68
N ASP A 21 -0.48 7.98 -1.22
CA ASP A 21 -1.68 8.45 -1.90
C ASP A 21 -2.70 7.32 -1.95
N LEU A 22 -3.95 7.67 -2.23
CA LEU A 22 -4.99 6.66 -2.41
C LEU A 22 -6.13 7.25 -3.25
N ALA A 23 -6.88 6.36 -3.89
CA ALA A 23 -8.09 6.71 -4.61
C ALA A 23 -9.20 5.73 -4.22
N ASN A 24 -10.30 6.27 -3.70
CA ASN A 24 -11.46 5.46 -3.38
C ASN A 24 -12.27 5.14 -4.64
N PRO A 25 -12.93 3.98 -4.69
CA PRO A 25 -13.82 3.66 -5.81
C PRO A 25 -14.92 4.71 -5.96
N VAL A 26 -15.16 5.18 -7.18
CA VAL A 26 -16.22 6.14 -7.47
C VAL A 26 -17.48 5.49 -8.06
N ASP A 27 -17.34 4.27 -8.58
CA ASP A 27 -18.47 3.47 -9.06
C ASP A 27 -18.14 1.98 -9.00
N GLU A 28 -19.05 1.12 -9.45
CA GLU A 28 -18.88 -0.33 -9.40
C GLU A 28 -17.77 -0.87 -10.32
N HIS A 29 -17.30 -0.07 -11.26
CA HIS A 29 -16.22 -0.44 -12.19
C HIS A 29 -14.86 0.11 -11.74
N ASP A 30 -14.86 1.03 -10.79
CA ASP A 30 -13.63 1.62 -10.26
C ASP A 30 -13.31 0.97 -8.91
N TYR A 31 -12.27 0.16 -8.89
CA TYR A 31 -11.87 -0.56 -7.67
C TYR A 31 -11.00 0.26 -6.73
N GLY A 32 -10.60 1.46 -7.13
CA GLY A 32 -9.67 2.26 -6.35
C GLY A 32 -8.26 1.68 -6.32
N TRP A 33 -7.36 2.43 -5.70
CA TRP A 33 -5.95 1.99 -5.57
C TRP A 33 -5.32 2.70 -4.38
N ILE A 34 -4.17 2.17 -3.95
CA ILE A 34 -3.29 2.84 -3.01
C ILE A 34 -1.89 2.94 -3.61
N ALA A 35 -1.19 4.02 -3.29
CA ALA A 35 0.22 4.18 -3.61
C ALA A 35 1.01 3.97 -2.31
N VAL A 36 1.96 3.07 -2.35
CA VAL A 36 2.78 2.73 -1.18
C VAL A 36 4.25 2.95 -1.53
N LEU A 37 4.93 3.70 -0.70
CA LEU A 37 6.37 3.89 -0.78
C LEU A 37 7.02 2.86 0.12
N TRP A 38 7.62 1.83 -0.49
CA TRP A 38 8.24 0.73 0.23
C TRP A 38 9.70 1.03 0.56
N PHE A 39 10.12 0.65 1.74
CA PHE A 39 11.54 0.63 2.09
C PHE A 39 12.21 -0.55 1.40
N ASN A 40 13.30 -0.26 0.71
CA ASN A 40 14.12 -1.28 0.08
C ASN A 40 15.56 -1.06 0.53
N ASN A 41 16.08 -1.99 1.34
CA ASN A 41 17.39 -1.84 1.96
C ASN A 41 18.54 -1.67 0.98
N ASP A 42 18.41 -2.25 -0.22
CA ASP A 42 19.48 -2.20 -1.22
C ASP A 42 19.36 -1.03 -2.18
N GLU A 43 18.13 -0.55 -2.43
CA GLU A 43 17.85 0.45 -3.46
C GLU A 43 17.18 1.71 -2.91
N GLY A 44 16.96 1.78 -1.60
CA GLY A 44 16.27 2.91 -0.96
C GLY A 44 14.77 2.74 -0.98
N PHE A 45 14.05 3.62 -1.65
CA PHE A 45 12.58 3.61 -1.67
C PHE A 45 12.06 3.29 -3.06
N SER A 46 10.99 2.51 -3.10
CA SER A 46 10.26 2.23 -4.35
C SER A 46 8.78 2.47 -4.13
N GLU A 47 8.15 3.24 -5.03
CA GLU A 47 6.72 3.52 -4.96
C GLU A 47 5.97 2.65 -5.95
N PHE A 48 4.90 2.02 -5.48
CA PHE A 48 4.03 1.19 -6.32
C PHE A 48 2.58 1.55 -6.07
N LYS A 49 1.78 1.55 -7.14
CA LYS A 49 0.33 1.64 -7.06
C LYS A 49 -0.25 0.23 -7.01
N ILE A 50 -1.08 -0.03 -6.03
CA ILE A 50 -1.68 -1.34 -5.81
C ILE A 50 -3.20 -1.19 -5.92
N PRO A 51 -3.87 -1.92 -6.81
CA PRO A 51 -5.32 -1.92 -6.85
C PRO A 51 -5.89 -2.39 -5.50
N LEU A 52 -6.97 -1.78 -5.03
CA LEU A 52 -7.60 -2.20 -3.78
C LEU A 52 -8.03 -3.66 -3.80
N SER A 53 -8.39 -4.18 -4.96
CA SER A 53 -8.72 -5.60 -5.11
C SER A 53 -7.54 -6.53 -4.80
N SER A 54 -6.31 -6.02 -4.91
CA SER A 54 -5.08 -6.76 -4.59
C SER A 54 -4.50 -6.39 -3.25
N ALA A 55 -5.13 -5.48 -2.51
CA ALA A 55 -4.61 -4.98 -1.25
C ALA A 55 -4.97 -5.85 -0.03
N ALA A 56 -5.57 -7.01 -0.25
CA ALA A 56 -5.95 -7.92 0.84
C ALA A 56 -4.74 -8.40 1.66
N HIS A 57 -3.55 -8.41 1.06
CA HIS A 57 -2.32 -8.81 1.73
C HIS A 57 -1.60 -7.65 2.42
N ILE A 58 -2.12 -6.45 2.31
CA ILE A 58 -1.53 -5.26 2.92
C ILE A 58 -2.20 -5.04 4.28
N GLU A 59 -1.40 -4.93 5.32
CA GLU A 59 -1.89 -4.72 6.69
C GLU A 59 -1.34 -3.41 7.24
N VAL A 60 -2.21 -2.63 7.89
CA VAL A 60 -1.79 -1.40 8.56
C VAL A 60 -1.10 -1.77 9.86
N ILE A 61 0.08 -1.20 10.09
CA ILE A 61 0.82 -1.37 11.33
C ILE A 61 0.27 -0.37 12.35
N LYS A 62 -0.15 -0.88 13.48
CA LYS A 62 -0.69 -0.05 14.55
C LYS A 62 0.23 0.00 15.75
#